data_3822bb57b3616532cacdeeeb2dc912c1
#
_entry.id   3822bb57b3616532cacdeeeb2dc912c1
#
_cell.length_a   1.000
_cell.length_b   1.000
_cell.length_c   1.000
_cell.angle_alpha   90.00
_cell.angle_beta   90.00
_cell.angle_gamma   90.00
#
_symmetry.space_group_name_H-M   'P 1'
#
loop_
_entity.id
_entity.type
_entity.pdbx_description
1 polymer ?
#
loop_
_entity_poly.entity_id
_entity_poly.type
_entity_poly.pdbx_seq_one_letter_code
_entity_poly.pdbx_strand_id
1 'polypeptide(L)'
;MNRISQKAKEQIANNIVAFMDENTPLSPESISFIYNWVMSDGAEKTKAYYDVWDIVLKTYLPQERPVLFRSCRRLSNRPIQSFTGKIRSAERFSENQLGHLLICDTKEYLQFEDEKAVEHELSFFPLCECIKKGTYCEKPYFRESFYEQYKKEDEYIVRVNHNWLYDLKWNRKREDE
;
A
#
# COMPACT_ATOMS: atom_id res chain seq x y z
N MET A 1 -12.28 5.34 14.09
CA MET A 1 -11.61 6.59 13.66
C MET A 1 -12.58 7.44 12.80
N ASN A 2 -13.71 7.89 13.41
CA ASN A 2 -14.87 8.30 12.63
C ASN A 2 -14.94 9.77 12.17
N ARG A 3 -14.12 10.67 12.66
CA ARG A 3 -14.05 12.08 12.18
C ARG A 3 -12.66 12.66 12.48
N ILE A 4 -11.73 12.51 11.58
CA ILE A 4 -10.48 13.24 11.62
C ILE A 4 -10.68 14.52 10.79
N SER A 5 -10.28 15.68 11.33
CA SER A 5 -10.32 16.94 10.59
C SER A 5 -9.39 16.89 9.37
N GLN A 6 -9.67 17.69 8.35
CA GLN A 6 -8.82 17.78 7.17
C GLN A 6 -7.36 18.14 7.55
N LYS A 7 -7.18 19.11 8.44
CA LYS A 7 -5.87 19.51 8.96
C LYS A 7 -5.13 18.34 9.62
N ALA A 8 -5.82 17.50 10.41
CA ALA A 8 -5.18 16.36 11.06
C ALA A 8 -4.77 15.27 10.03
N LYS A 9 -5.55 15.06 8.96
CA LYS A 9 -5.18 14.16 7.88
C LYS A 9 -3.89 14.62 7.18
N GLU A 10 -3.82 15.91 6.87
CA GLU A 10 -2.64 16.52 6.25
C GLU A 10 -1.40 16.41 7.17
N GLN A 11 -1.56 16.66 8.47
CA GLN A 11 -0.48 16.50 9.44
C GLN A 11 0.05 15.07 9.50
N ILE A 12 -0.85 14.06 9.57
CA ILE A 12 -0.48 12.65 9.57
C ILE A 12 0.25 12.29 8.26
N ALA A 13 -0.33 12.64 7.12
CA ALA A 13 0.24 12.32 5.82
C ALA A 13 1.63 12.94 5.62
N ASN A 14 1.76 14.25 5.86
CA ASN A 14 3.04 14.96 5.71
C ASN A 14 4.11 14.40 6.67
N ASN A 15 3.73 14.04 7.89
CA ASN A 15 4.67 13.44 8.84
C ASN A 15 5.14 12.04 8.38
N ILE A 16 4.25 11.22 7.80
CA ILE A 16 4.64 9.91 7.25
C ILE A 16 5.63 10.09 6.09
N VAL A 17 5.39 11.04 5.19
CA VAL A 17 6.29 11.32 4.07
C VAL A 17 7.64 11.86 4.59
N ALA A 18 7.63 12.83 5.48
CA ALA A 18 8.85 13.40 6.07
C ALA A 18 9.67 12.36 6.86
N PHE A 19 8.99 11.37 7.50
CA PHE A 19 9.69 10.24 8.12
C PHE A 19 10.43 9.39 7.09
N MET A 20 9.82 9.13 5.94
CA MET A 20 10.45 8.33 4.89
C MET A 20 11.61 9.06 4.22
N ASP A 21 11.42 10.32 3.88
CA ASP A 21 12.36 11.10 3.05
C ASP A 21 13.47 11.77 3.89
N GLU A 22 13.13 12.28 5.05
CA GLU A 22 14.00 13.18 5.85
C GLU A 22 14.40 12.60 7.21
N ASN A 23 13.94 11.39 7.57
CA ASN A 23 14.07 10.79 8.90
C ASN A 23 13.43 11.63 10.03
N THR A 24 12.47 12.49 9.71
CA THR A 24 11.70 13.22 10.72
C THR A 24 10.98 12.23 11.65
N PRO A 25 11.01 12.40 12.98
CA PRO A 25 10.33 11.49 13.91
C PRO A 25 8.84 11.31 13.61
N LEU A 26 8.34 10.08 13.72
CA LEU A 26 6.90 9.82 13.61
C LEU A 26 6.15 10.42 14.80
N SER A 27 5.06 11.12 14.52
CA SER A 27 4.13 11.58 15.55
C SER A 27 3.30 10.42 16.13
N PRO A 28 2.78 10.55 17.37
CA PRO A 28 1.89 9.55 17.96
C PRO A 28 0.66 9.26 17.08
N GLU A 29 0.14 10.27 16.38
CA GLU A 29 -1.00 10.15 15.47
C GLU A 29 -0.64 9.34 14.24
N SER A 30 0.54 9.57 13.67
CA SER A 30 1.05 8.81 12.51
C SER A 30 1.33 7.36 12.87
N ILE A 31 1.93 7.09 14.03
CA ILE A 31 2.14 5.74 14.55
C ILE A 31 0.80 5.02 14.72
N SER A 32 -0.16 5.67 15.38
CA SER A 32 -1.50 5.13 15.59
C SER A 32 -2.23 4.88 14.26
N PHE A 33 -2.08 5.77 13.29
CA PHE A 33 -2.67 5.62 11.96
C PHE A 33 -2.12 4.39 11.24
N ILE A 34 -0.79 4.23 11.19
CA ILE A 34 -0.14 3.07 10.53
C ILE A 34 -0.56 1.78 11.24
N TYR A 35 -0.49 1.74 12.57
CA TYR A 35 -0.87 0.57 13.34
C TYR A 35 -2.32 0.15 13.07
N ASN A 36 -3.24 1.12 13.15
CA ASN A 36 -4.66 0.85 12.91
C ASN A 36 -4.95 0.43 11.46
N TRP A 37 -4.23 0.98 10.47
CA TRP A 37 -4.35 0.53 9.09
C TRP A 37 -4.01 -0.95 8.94
N VAL A 38 -2.90 -1.38 9.52
CA VAL A 38 -2.44 -2.78 9.47
C VAL A 38 -3.39 -3.72 10.21
N MET A 39 -3.91 -3.29 11.36
CA MET A 39 -4.76 -4.12 12.22
C MET A 39 -6.23 -4.15 11.81
N SER A 40 -6.66 -3.30 10.88
CA SER A 40 -8.06 -3.24 10.42
C SER A 40 -8.27 -4.07 9.17
N ASP A 41 -9.36 -4.82 9.13
CA ASP A 41 -9.82 -5.47 7.92
C ASP A 41 -10.30 -4.45 6.88
N GLY A 42 -10.31 -4.87 5.61
CA GLY A 42 -10.70 -4.00 4.50
C GLY A 42 -12.11 -3.40 4.63
N ALA A 43 -13.03 -4.09 5.31
CA ALA A 43 -14.38 -3.60 5.60
C ALA A 43 -14.42 -2.53 6.70
N GLU A 44 -13.45 -2.55 7.62
CA GLU A 44 -13.35 -1.61 8.74
C GLU A 44 -12.65 -0.30 8.36
N LYS A 45 -11.92 -0.30 7.24
CA LYS A 45 -11.20 0.88 6.75
C LYS A 45 -12.18 1.94 6.27
N THR A 46 -12.31 2.99 7.05
CA THR A 46 -13.20 4.13 6.76
C THR A 46 -12.62 5.07 5.71
N LYS A 47 -13.45 5.97 5.17
CA LYS A 47 -13.00 7.01 4.23
C LYS A 47 -11.79 7.81 4.74
N ALA A 48 -11.70 8.06 6.06
CA ALA A 48 -10.60 8.83 6.64
C ALA A 48 -9.23 8.20 6.40
N TYR A 49 -9.12 6.87 6.37
CA TYR A 49 -7.87 6.18 6.04
C TYR A 49 -7.45 6.46 4.59
N TYR A 50 -8.39 6.33 3.68
CA TYR A 50 -8.13 6.56 2.25
C TYR A 50 -7.79 8.02 1.95
N ASP A 51 -8.42 8.97 2.66
CA ASP A 51 -8.11 10.40 2.52
C ASP A 51 -6.66 10.71 2.95
N VAL A 52 -6.15 10.08 4.01
CA VAL A 52 -4.74 10.24 4.44
C VAL A 52 -3.80 9.64 3.40
N TRP A 53 -4.07 8.41 2.96
CA TRP A 53 -3.26 7.77 1.92
C TRP A 53 -3.29 8.54 0.60
N ASP A 54 -4.42 9.16 0.25
CA ASP A 54 -4.52 10.03 -0.93
C ASP A 54 -3.53 11.19 -0.89
N ILE A 55 -3.34 11.79 0.29
CA ILE A 55 -2.37 12.87 0.47
C ILE A 55 -0.94 12.32 0.42
N VAL A 56 -0.65 11.21 1.12
CA VAL A 56 0.66 10.55 1.07
C VAL A 56 1.05 10.25 -0.37
N LEU A 57 0.15 9.62 -1.14
CA LEU A 57 0.40 9.21 -2.51
C LEU A 57 0.53 10.37 -3.51
N LYS A 58 0.11 11.57 -3.15
CA LYS A 58 0.32 12.79 -3.94
C LYS A 58 1.68 13.44 -3.70
N THR A 59 2.29 13.17 -2.55
CA THR A 59 3.51 13.88 -2.12
C THR A 59 4.73 12.98 -2.07
N TYR A 60 4.56 11.68 -1.80
CA TYR A 60 5.67 10.73 -1.75
C TYR A 60 6.11 10.31 -3.14
N LEU A 61 7.42 10.44 -3.41
CA LEU A 61 8.04 10.02 -4.67
C LEU A 61 8.87 8.76 -4.44
N PRO A 62 8.39 7.56 -4.82
CA PRO A 62 9.12 6.33 -4.62
C PRO A 62 10.38 6.28 -5.50
N GLN A 63 11.50 5.86 -4.91
CA GLN A 63 12.79 5.73 -5.61
C GLN A 63 12.91 4.39 -6.35
N GLU A 64 12.32 3.34 -5.81
CA GLU A 64 12.30 2.01 -6.42
C GLU A 64 11.01 1.79 -7.19
N ARG A 65 11.07 0.96 -8.24
CA ARG A 65 9.95 0.64 -9.13
C ARG A 65 9.73 -0.87 -9.19
N PRO A 66 9.14 -1.48 -8.16
CA PRO A 66 8.88 -2.91 -8.11
C PRO A 66 7.71 -3.33 -9.00
N VAL A 67 7.65 -4.62 -9.31
CA VAL A 67 6.41 -5.25 -9.79
C VAL A 67 5.54 -5.60 -8.60
N LEU A 68 4.29 -5.16 -8.61
CA LEU A 68 3.36 -5.32 -7.50
C LEU A 68 2.20 -6.25 -7.88
N PHE A 69 1.73 -7.01 -6.92
CA PHE A 69 0.71 -8.05 -7.09
C PHE A 69 -0.47 -7.82 -6.14
N ARG A 70 -1.66 -8.12 -6.61
CA ARG A 70 -2.85 -8.16 -5.77
C ARG A 70 -3.78 -9.27 -6.23
N SER A 71 -4.22 -10.11 -5.29
CA SER A 71 -5.29 -11.06 -5.54
C SER A 71 -6.62 -10.53 -5.02
N CYS A 72 -7.70 -10.72 -5.79
CA CYS A 72 -9.03 -10.34 -5.36
C CYS A 72 -10.10 -11.19 -6.05
N ARG A 73 -11.19 -11.48 -5.36
CA ARG A 73 -12.34 -12.19 -5.93
C ARG A 73 -13.11 -11.36 -6.96
N ARG A 74 -13.22 -10.06 -6.70
CA ARG A 74 -13.90 -9.08 -7.56
C ARG A 74 -13.04 -7.83 -7.66
N LEU A 75 -13.01 -7.26 -8.83
CA LEU A 75 -12.36 -5.98 -9.05
C LEU A 75 -13.01 -4.91 -8.18
N SER A 76 -12.18 -4.09 -7.55
CA SER A 76 -12.63 -2.98 -6.72
C SER A 76 -12.46 -1.67 -7.47
N ASN A 77 -13.48 -0.83 -7.47
CA ASN A 77 -13.41 0.53 -8.06
C ASN A 77 -12.75 1.55 -7.11
N ARG A 78 -12.19 1.11 -5.98
CA ARG A 78 -11.49 2.02 -5.07
C ARG A 78 -10.17 2.46 -5.71
N PRO A 79 -9.89 3.77 -5.74
CA PRO A 79 -8.66 4.28 -6.37
C PRO A 79 -7.40 3.96 -5.54
N ILE A 80 -7.54 3.65 -4.27
CA ILE A 80 -6.41 3.29 -3.38
C ILE A 80 -6.61 1.87 -2.88
N GLN A 81 -5.61 1.04 -3.11
CA GLN A 81 -5.64 -0.38 -2.78
C GLN A 81 -4.29 -0.87 -2.25
N SER A 82 -4.31 -1.94 -1.46
CA SER A 82 -3.10 -2.63 -1.00
C SER A 82 -2.63 -3.62 -2.05
N PHE A 83 -1.34 -3.59 -2.34
CA PHE A 83 -0.63 -4.56 -3.17
C PHE A 83 0.52 -5.17 -2.37
N THR A 84 1.12 -6.22 -2.86
CA THR A 84 2.31 -6.85 -2.30
C THR A 84 3.43 -6.94 -3.33
N GLY A 85 4.69 -6.79 -2.91
CA GLY A 85 5.85 -7.06 -3.76
C GLY A 85 6.12 -8.56 -3.98
N LYS A 86 5.36 -9.46 -3.32
CA LYS A 86 5.57 -10.90 -3.36
C LYS A 86 4.36 -11.64 -3.92
N ILE A 87 4.51 -12.27 -5.07
CA ILE A 87 3.44 -13.05 -5.70
C ILE A 87 2.89 -14.14 -4.78
N ARG A 88 3.74 -14.79 -3.97
CA ARG A 88 3.31 -15.79 -2.98
C ARG A 88 2.43 -15.20 -1.88
N SER A 89 2.58 -13.92 -1.56
CA SER A 89 1.68 -13.25 -0.62
C SER A 89 0.32 -12.97 -1.25
N ALA A 90 0.30 -12.54 -2.52
CA ALA A 90 -0.94 -12.43 -3.29
C ALA A 90 -1.68 -13.79 -3.36
N GLU A 91 -0.95 -14.88 -3.53
CA GLU A 91 -1.48 -16.25 -3.53
C GLU A 91 -2.25 -16.59 -2.24
N ARG A 92 -1.70 -16.24 -1.08
CA ARG A 92 -2.32 -16.48 0.23
C ARG A 92 -3.63 -15.73 0.42
N PHE A 93 -3.75 -14.54 -0.18
CA PHE A 93 -4.97 -13.73 -0.12
C PHE A 93 -6.06 -14.17 -1.10
N SER A 94 -5.71 -15.05 -2.05
CA SER A 94 -6.70 -15.67 -2.92
C SER A 94 -7.30 -16.91 -2.25
N GLU A 95 -8.37 -16.75 -1.49
CA GLU A 95 -9.10 -17.90 -0.97
C GLU A 95 -9.47 -18.84 -2.12
N ASN A 96 -8.88 -20.05 -2.12
CA ASN A 96 -9.05 -21.08 -3.15
C ASN A 96 -8.57 -20.68 -4.56
N GLN A 97 -7.74 -19.67 -4.70
CA GLN A 97 -7.16 -19.24 -5.98
C GLN A 97 -8.22 -18.99 -7.09
N LEU A 98 -9.36 -18.45 -6.69
CA LEU A 98 -10.43 -18.02 -7.59
C LEU A 98 -10.44 -16.50 -7.67
N GLY A 99 -10.63 -15.96 -8.88
CA GLY A 99 -10.78 -14.53 -9.10
C GLY A 99 -9.70 -13.95 -9.99
N HIS A 100 -9.17 -12.82 -9.59
CA HIS A 100 -8.23 -12.02 -10.36
C HIS A 100 -6.88 -11.93 -9.68
N LEU A 101 -5.81 -12.07 -10.45
CA LEU A 101 -4.47 -11.65 -10.10
C LEU A 101 -4.18 -10.36 -10.87
N LEU A 102 -4.12 -9.26 -10.16
CA LEU A 102 -3.70 -7.98 -10.71
C LEU A 102 -2.18 -7.86 -10.59
N ILE A 103 -1.54 -7.48 -11.68
CA ILE A 103 -0.11 -7.21 -11.74
C ILE A 103 0.06 -5.74 -12.16
N CYS A 104 0.85 -5.02 -11.40
CA CYS A 104 1.23 -3.65 -11.67
C CYS A 104 2.75 -3.58 -11.86
N ASP A 105 3.23 -3.43 -13.10
CA ASP A 105 4.61 -3.10 -13.36
C ASP A 105 4.80 -1.59 -13.24
N THR A 106 5.37 -1.16 -12.13
CA THR A 106 5.53 0.26 -11.84
C THR A 106 6.59 0.94 -12.71
N LYS A 107 7.44 0.17 -13.44
CA LYS A 107 8.39 0.71 -14.41
C LYS A 107 7.74 0.96 -15.77
N GLU A 108 6.93 0.01 -16.22
CA GLU A 108 6.28 0.07 -17.53
C GLU A 108 5.35 1.28 -17.62
N TYR A 109 4.65 1.58 -16.54
CA TYR A 109 3.78 2.72 -16.42
C TYR A 109 4.45 4.05 -16.77
N LEU A 110 5.71 4.25 -16.40
CA LEU A 110 6.45 5.50 -16.68
C LEU A 110 6.93 5.60 -18.14
N GLN A 111 6.93 4.52 -18.92
CA GLN A 111 7.48 4.51 -20.26
C GLN A 111 6.50 5.00 -21.33
N PHE A 112 5.21 5.01 -21.03
CA PHE A 112 4.14 5.23 -22.00
C PHE A 112 3.41 6.56 -21.87
N GLU A 113 3.80 7.42 -20.93
CA GLU A 113 3.09 8.67 -20.71
C GLU A 113 3.85 9.90 -21.17
N ASP A 114 3.13 10.80 -21.85
CA ASP A 114 3.57 12.16 -22.13
C ASP A 114 3.91 12.89 -20.82
N GLU A 115 5.07 13.54 -20.77
CA GLU A 115 5.71 14.15 -19.62
C GLU A 115 4.82 15.09 -18.77
N LYS A 116 3.62 15.42 -19.20
CA LYS A 116 2.75 16.39 -18.54
C LYS A 116 1.61 15.80 -17.71
N ALA A 117 1.28 14.52 -17.87
CA ALA A 117 0.11 13.91 -17.20
C ALA A 117 0.46 13.03 -16.01
N VAL A 118 1.72 12.73 -15.79
CA VAL A 118 2.22 11.50 -15.19
C VAL A 118 2.49 11.55 -13.70
N GLU A 119 2.82 12.69 -13.16
CA GLU A 119 3.40 12.77 -11.80
C GLU A 119 2.49 12.22 -10.69
N HIS A 120 1.19 12.00 -10.97
CA HIS A 120 0.22 11.68 -9.92
C HIS A 120 -0.67 10.45 -10.15
N GLU A 121 -0.65 9.80 -11.30
CA GLU A 121 -1.60 8.72 -11.58
C GLU A 121 -1.18 7.35 -11.04
N LEU A 122 0.11 7.02 -11.05
CA LEU A 122 0.62 5.84 -10.37
C LEU A 122 1.62 6.22 -9.27
N SER A 123 1.11 6.46 -8.12
CA SER A 123 1.92 6.59 -6.93
C SER A 123 1.70 5.39 -6.02
N PHE A 124 2.75 4.97 -5.34
CA PHE A 124 2.68 3.93 -4.32
C PHE A 124 3.57 4.29 -3.14
N PHE A 125 3.22 3.74 -1.98
CA PHE A 125 3.95 3.95 -0.75
C PHE A 125 4.36 2.59 -0.17
N PRO A 126 5.66 2.35 0.11
CA PRO A 126 6.17 1.08 0.63
C PRO A 126 5.89 0.97 2.14
N LEU A 127 4.69 0.57 2.52
CA LEU A 127 4.26 0.54 3.91
C LEU A 127 5.10 -0.42 4.76
N CYS A 128 5.47 -1.57 4.21
CA CYS A 128 6.32 -2.53 4.92
C CYS A 128 7.70 -1.95 5.24
N GLU A 129 8.30 -1.21 4.31
CA GLU A 129 9.59 -0.53 4.55
C GLU A 129 9.46 0.62 5.55
N CYS A 130 8.35 1.34 5.55
CA CYS A 130 8.07 2.36 6.56
C CYS A 130 8.00 1.76 7.97
N ILE A 131 7.31 0.64 8.14
CA ILE A 131 7.24 -0.08 9.42
C ILE A 131 8.62 -0.61 9.83
N LYS A 132 9.37 -1.19 8.90
CA LYS A 132 10.73 -1.67 9.13
C LYS A 132 11.65 -0.55 9.62
N LYS A 133 11.64 0.59 8.92
CA LYS A 133 12.39 1.78 9.30
C LYS A 133 12.01 2.24 10.71
N GLY A 134 10.72 2.28 11.03
CA GLY A 134 10.22 2.66 12.35
C GLY A 134 10.47 1.63 13.45
N THR A 135 10.75 0.38 13.11
CA THR A 135 11.11 -0.69 14.06
C THR A 135 12.59 -0.63 14.45
N TYR A 136 13.47 -0.35 13.48
CA TYR A 136 14.91 -0.43 13.66
C TYR A 136 15.62 0.94 13.74
N CYS A 137 14.87 2.04 13.90
CA CYS A 137 15.45 3.35 14.19
C CYS A 137 15.96 3.45 15.64
N GLU A 138 16.73 4.49 15.95
CA GLU A 138 17.33 4.71 17.28
C GLU A 138 16.30 4.67 18.43
N LYS A 139 15.11 5.20 18.18
CA LYS A 139 13.96 5.16 19.11
C LYS A 139 12.80 4.45 18.42
N PRO A 140 12.68 3.12 18.56
CA PRO A 140 11.68 2.35 17.85
C PRO A 140 10.22 2.80 18.12
N TYR A 141 9.46 2.98 17.04
CA TYR A 141 8.03 3.30 17.09
C TYR A 141 7.15 2.04 17.07
N PHE A 142 7.66 0.99 16.44
CA PHE A 142 6.98 -0.31 16.34
C PHE A 142 7.80 -1.39 17.02
N ARG A 143 7.12 -2.38 17.61
CA ARG A 143 7.78 -3.56 18.18
C ARG A 143 8.29 -4.46 17.05
N GLU A 144 9.42 -5.11 17.25
CA GLU A 144 9.97 -6.07 16.31
C GLU A 144 8.97 -7.20 15.99
N SER A 145 8.26 -7.71 17.00
CA SER A 145 7.22 -8.73 16.82
C SER A 145 6.10 -8.30 15.86
N PHE A 146 5.74 -7.00 15.87
CA PHE A 146 4.76 -6.45 14.93
C PHE A 146 5.30 -6.47 13.49
N TYR A 147 6.54 -6.02 13.28
CA TYR A 147 7.18 -6.07 11.97
C TYR A 147 7.35 -7.51 11.47
N GLU A 148 7.81 -8.43 12.33
CA GLU A 148 8.00 -9.84 11.97
C GLU A 148 6.72 -10.54 11.50
N GLN A 149 5.58 -10.20 12.10
CA GLN A 149 4.29 -10.69 11.64
C GLN A 149 3.90 -10.09 10.29
N TYR A 150 4.15 -8.81 10.10
CA TYR A 150 3.69 -8.05 8.95
C TYR A 150 4.60 -8.13 7.72
N LYS A 151 5.92 -8.29 7.90
CA LYS A 151 6.90 -8.31 6.79
C LYS A 151 6.62 -9.35 5.70
N LYS A 152 5.83 -10.39 6.04
CA LYS A 152 5.44 -11.42 5.07
C LYS A 152 4.48 -10.88 4.02
N GLU A 153 3.72 -9.86 4.35
CA GLU A 153 2.74 -9.24 3.45
C GLU A 153 3.42 -8.34 2.42
N ASP A 154 4.55 -7.73 2.80
CA ASP A 154 5.31 -6.84 1.93
C ASP A 154 4.40 -5.82 1.23
N GLU A 155 3.57 -5.14 2.06
CA GLU A 155 2.46 -4.30 1.59
C GLU A 155 2.93 -2.97 1.04
N TYR A 156 2.35 -2.63 -0.10
CA TYR A 156 2.41 -1.33 -0.75
C TYR A 156 1.02 -0.74 -0.83
N ILE A 157 0.87 0.53 -0.49
CA ILE A 157 -0.35 1.28 -0.74
C ILE A 157 -0.24 1.90 -2.12
N VAL A 158 -1.18 1.60 -3.00
CA VAL A 158 -1.10 1.97 -4.43
C VAL A 158 -2.31 2.79 -4.82
N ARG A 159 -2.10 3.90 -5.53
CA ARG A 159 -3.15 4.55 -6.31
C ARG A 159 -3.30 3.81 -7.63
N VAL A 160 -4.45 3.23 -7.84
CA VAL A 160 -4.69 2.31 -8.95
C VAL A 160 -5.42 3.02 -10.08
N ASN A 161 -4.89 2.90 -11.28
CA ASN A 161 -5.64 3.09 -12.51
C ASN A 161 -5.80 1.71 -13.17
N HIS A 162 -7.03 1.21 -13.27
CA HIS A 162 -7.31 -0.13 -13.79
C HIS A 162 -6.89 -0.33 -15.26
N ASN A 163 -6.75 0.73 -16.03
CA ASN A 163 -6.29 0.67 -17.42
C ASN A 163 -4.82 0.25 -17.56
N TRP A 164 -4.07 0.31 -16.46
CA TRP A 164 -2.63 0.03 -16.41
C TRP A 164 -2.29 -1.21 -15.61
N LEU A 165 -3.28 -2.05 -15.32
CA LEU A 165 -3.08 -3.31 -14.61
C LEU A 165 -3.26 -4.46 -15.58
N TYR A 166 -2.34 -5.42 -15.52
CA TYR A 166 -2.58 -6.73 -16.10
C TYR A 166 -3.53 -7.49 -15.18
N ASP A 167 -4.65 -7.91 -15.71
CA ASP A 167 -5.67 -8.69 -15.00
C ASP A 167 -5.66 -10.13 -15.54
N LEU A 168 -5.14 -11.05 -14.74
CA LEU A 168 -5.11 -12.46 -15.05
C LEU A 168 -6.17 -13.18 -14.22
N LYS A 169 -6.97 -14.01 -14.86
CA LYS A 169 -7.87 -14.95 -14.14
C LYS A 169 -7.04 -16.02 -13.47
N TRP A 170 -7.08 -16.03 -12.15
CA TRP A 170 -6.40 -17.03 -11.35
C TRP A 170 -7.30 -18.26 -11.23
N ASN A 171 -7.04 -19.25 -12.08
CA ASN A 171 -7.69 -20.56 -12.01
C ASN A 171 -6.60 -21.61 -11.83
N ARG A 172 -6.26 -21.97 -10.60
CA ARG A 172 -5.52 -23.21 -10.39
C ARG A 172 -6.51 -24.34 -10.60
N LYS A 173 -6.34 -25.11 -11.67
CA LYS A 173 -6.93 -26.45 -11.71
C LYS A 173 -6.40 -27.18 -10.48
N ARG A 174 -7.30 -27.71 -9.64
CA ARG A 174 -6.90 -28.71 -8.66
C ARG A 174 -6.25 -29.84 -9.46
N GLU A 175 -4.99 -30.13 -9.20
CA GLU A 175 -4.41 -31.42 -9.51
C GLU A 175 -5.00 -32.40 -8.49
N ASP A 176 -6.27 -32.70 -8.66
CA ASP A 176 -6.93 -33.82 -8.03
C ASP A 176 -7.38 -34.70 -9.21
N GLU A 177 -6.48 -35.60 -9.59
CA GLU A 177 -6.79 -36.92 -10.10
C GLU A 177 -5.51 -37.71 -10.33
#